data_85912b32e9c9c6f8cc5b51d25e82cd33
#
_entry.id   85912b32e9c9c6f8cc5b51d25e82cd33
#
_cell.length_a   1.000
_cell.length_b   1.000
_cell.length_c   1.000
_cell.angle_alpha   90.00
_cell.angle_beta   90.00
_cell.angle_gamma   90.00
#
_symmetry.space_group_name_H-M   'P 1'
#
loop_
_entity.id
_entity.type
_entity.pdbx_description
1 polymer ?
#
loop_
_entity_poly.entity_id
_entity_poly.type
_entity_poly.pdbx_seq_one_letter_code
_entity_poly.pdbx_strand_id
1 'polypeptide(L)'
;MTSSPTPPSAQPFPSGTGRYAPSPSGDLHLGNLRTAILAWAMARRGAKPFYLRVEDLDRVRPGAAERQIADLAALGLDWDASPGAPPERVEGSESTEGKEAGVLYQSTRLAAYEQAVAQLREANLVYECFC
;
A
#
# COMPACT_ATOMS: atom_id res chain seq x y z
N MET A 1 -34.46 19.89 1.16
CA MET A 1 -33.74 18.91 2.01
C MET A 1 -32.89 18.06 1.07
N THR A 2 -31.64 18.45 0.84
CA THR A 2 -30.71 17.75 -0.05
C THR A 2 -29.95 16.74 0.79
N SER A 3 -30.24 15.46 0.56
CA SER A 3 -29.49 14.36 1.18
C SER A 3 -28.05 14.41 0.63
N SER A 4 -27.09 14.66 1.48
CA SER A 4 -25.66 14.51 1.12
C SER A 4 -25.38 13.07 0.70
N PRO A 5 -24.68 12.81 -0.42
CA PRO A 5 -24.29 11.46 -0.78
C PRO A 5 -23.39 10.88 0.30
N THR A 6 -23.78 9.72 0.82
CA THR A 6 -22.93 8.96 1.74
C THR A 6 -21.70 8.49 0.96
N PRO A 7 -20.48 8.81 1.41
CA PRO A 7 -19.28 8.30 0.75
C PRO A 7 -19.29 6.76 0.76
N PRO A 8 -18.73 6.10 -0.28
CA PRO A 8 -18.61 4.65 -0.30
C PRO A 8 -17.87 4.23 0.96
N SER A 9 -18.44 3.29 1.69
CA SER A 9 -17.86 2.78 2.95
C SER A 9 -16.51 2.12 2.63
N ALA A 10 -15.44 2.90 2.76
CA ALA A 10 -14.12 2.32 2.90
C ALA A 10 -14.21 1.39 4.11
N GLN A 11 -13.99 0.08 3.91
CA GLN A 11 -13.93 -0.87 5.02
C GLN A 11 -12.84 -0.36 5.98
N PRO A 12 -13.19 0.08 7.19
CA PRO A 12 -12.19 0.62 8.08
C PRO A 12 -11.20 -0.49 8.42
N PHE A 13 -9.92 -0.21 8.27
CA PHE A 13 -8.89 -1.13 8.75
C PHE A 13 -9.13 -1.42 10.23
N PRO A 14 -8.99 -2.67 10.68
CA PRO A 14 -9.12 -3.00 12.10
C PRO A 14 -8.20 -2.08 12.92
N SER A 15 -8.70 -1.56 14.03
CA SER A 15 -7.90 -0.71 14.92
C SER A 15 -6.60 -1.42 15.33
N GLY A 16 -5.49 -0.74 15.23
CA GLY A 16 -4.15 -1.28 15.50
C GLY A 16 -3.50 -2.04 14.34
N THR A 17 -4.10 -2.03 13.14
CA THR A 17 -3.46 -2.54 11.92
C THR A 17 -2.12 -1.85 11.67
N GLY A 18 -1.07 -2.65 11.42
CA GLY A 18 0.22 -2.14 10.98
C GLY A 18 0.29 -2.01 9.47
N ARG A 19 1.16 -1.12 9.02
CA ARG A 19 1.43 -0.94 7.59
C ARG A 19 2.86 -0.47 7.38
N TYR A 20 3.48 -0.99 6.33
CA TYR A 20 4.68 -0.40 5.74
C TYR A 20 4.41 -0.08 4.28
N ALA A 21 4.83 1.11 3.83
CA ALA A 21 4.47 1.64 2.52
C ALA A 21 5.68 2.32 1.85
N PRO A 22 6.64 1.52 1.35
CA PRO A 22 7.82 2.08 0.69
C PRO A 22 7.53 2.56 -0.72
N SER A 23 8.19 3.65 -1.13
CA SER A 23 8.29 4.02 -2.53
C SER A 23 9.44 3.25 -3.17
N PRO A 24 9.26 2.65 -4.37
CA PRO A 24 10.30 1.86 -5.03
C PRO A 24 11.32 2.75 -5.76
N SER A 25 11.92 3.70 -5.04
CA SER A 25 12.88 4.67 -5.56
C SER A 25 14.34 4.20 -5.48
N GLY A 26 14.57 3.00 -4.96
CA GLY A 26 15.87 2.36 -4.79
C GLY A 26 15.79 1.23 -3.76
N ASP A 27 16.95 0.75 -3.34
CA ASP A 27 17.04 -0.32 -2.35
C ASP A 27 16.74 0.22 -0.94
N LEU A 28 16.30 -0.67 -0.02
CA LEU A 28 16.03 -0.30 1.36
C LEU A 28 17.35 -0.06 2.10
N HIS A 29 17.43 1.04 2.83
CA HIS A 29 18.52 1.28 3.75
C HIS A 29 18.09 0.94 5.20
N LEU A 30 19.05 0.93 6.12
CA LEU A 30 18.83 0.52 7.51
C LEU A 30 17.66 1.29 8.19
N GLY A 31 17.49 2.57 7.88
CA GLY A 31 16.38 3.37 8.41
C GLY A 31 15.01 2.88 7.94
N ASN A 32 14.91 2.47 6.66
CA ASN A 32 13.69 1.87 6.10
C ASN A 32 13.38 0.54 6.78
N LEU A 33 14.38 -0.33 6.90
CA LEU A 33 14.25 -1.64 7.54
C LEU A 33 13.84 -1.52 9.01
N ARG A 34 14.45 -0.59 9.75
CA ARG A 34 14.06 -0.30 11.14
C ARG A 34 12.59 0.06 11.24
N THR A 35 12.10 0.93 10.36
CA THR A 35 10.69 1.37 10.36
C THR A 35 9.76 0.20 10.05
N ALA A 36 10.11 -0.62 9.06
CA ALA A 36 9.33 -1.80 8.68
C ALA A 36 9.24 -2.80 9.85
N ILE A 37 10.39 -3.14 10.45
CA ILE A 37 10.47 -4.08 11.58
C ILE A 37 9.64 -3.61 12.77
N LEU A 38 9.74 -2.33 13.14
CA LEU A 38 8.98 -1.78 14.25
C LEU A 38 7.47 -1.82 14.01
N ALA A 39 7.02 -1.41 12.81
CA ALA A 39 5.62 -1.44 12.45
C ALA A 39 5.07 -2.88 12.44
N TRP A 40 5.83 -3.82 11.89
CA TRP A 40 5.51 -5.25 11.88
C TRP A 40 5.43 -5.82 13.29
N ALA A 41 6.46 -5.61 14.13
CA ALA A 41 6.52 -6.14 15.47
C ALA A 41 5.38 -5.62 16.36
N MET A 42 5.02 -4.34 16.22
CA MET A 42 3.90 -3.75 16.95
C MET A 42 2.56 -4.35 16.52
N ALA A 43 2.33 -4.58 15.23
CA ALA A 43 1.14 -5.24 14.72
C ALA A 43 1.06 -6.68 15.22
N ARG A 44 2.13 -7.46 15.04
CA ARG A 44 2.18 -8.88 15.44
C ARG A 44 2.05 -9.06 16.96
N ARG A 45 2.67 -8.19 17.77
CA ARG A 45 2.49 -8.17 19.23
C ARG A 45 1.03 -7.96 19.63
N GLY A 46 0.29 -7.16 18.87
CA GLY A 46 -1.13 -6.89 19.10
C GLY A 46 -2.07 -7.92 18.45
N ALA A 47 -1.55 -9.01 17.85
CA ALA A 47 -2.31 -9.93 17.01
C ALA A 47 -3.15 -9.23 15.94
N LYS A 48 -2.57 -8.20 15.30
CA LYS A 48 -3.20 -7.36 14.29
C LYS A 48 -2.59 -7.62 12.91
N PRO A 49 -3.36 -7.40 11.83
CA PRO A 49 -2.84 -7.47 10.49
C PRO A 49 -1.68 -6.49 10.26
N PHE A 50 -0.75 -6.89 9.41
CA PHE A 50 0.30 -6.03 8.90
C PHE A 50 0.26 -6.05 7.37
N TYR A 51 0.13 -4.89 6.76
CA TYR A 51 -0.02 -4.75 5.30
C TYR A 51 1.21 -4.14 4.66
N LEU A 52 1.55 -4.63 3.48
CA LEU A 52 2.59 -4.07 2.63
C LEU A 52 1.95 -3.37 1.43
N ARG A 53 2.30 -2.09 1.22
CA ARG A 53 1.84 -1.28 0.09
C ARG A 53 3.03 -0.65 -0.61
N VAL A 54 3.21 -0.97 -1.87
CA VAL A 54 4.20 -0.31 -2.73
C VAL A 54 3.63 1.01 -3.25
N GLU A 55 4.31 2.13 -2.98
CA GLU A 55 3.92 3.47 -3.43
C GLU A 55 4.61 3.80 -4.76
N ASP A 56 4.10 3.21 -5.83
CA ASP A 56 4.68 3.20 -7.18
C ASP A 56 4.06 4.23 -8.14
N LEU A 57 3.62 5.37 -7.62
CA LEU A 57 3.07 6.46 -8.44
C LEU A 57 4.14 7.40 -8.99
N ASP A 58 5.23 7.59 -8.25
CA ASP A 58 6.34 8.46 -8.62
C ASP A 58 7.68 7.84 -8.24
N ARG A 59 8.78 8.37 -8.82
CA ARG A 59 10.17 7.99 -8.48
C ARG A 59 10.45 6.49 -8.54
N VAL A 60 9.76 5.77 -9.42
CA VAL A 60 9.93 4.32 -9.58
C VAL A 60 11.25 4.01 -10.28
N ARG A 61 12.02 3.06 -9.72
CA ARG A 61 13.18 2.45 -10.38
C ARG A 61 12.87 1.00 -10.75
N PRO A 62 13.20 0.56 -11.96
CA PRO A 62 12.96 -0.82 -12.39
C PRO A 62 13.55 -1.84 -11.40
N GLY A 63 12.75 -2.83 -11.03
CA GLY A 63 13.14 -3.92 -10.13
C GLY A 63 13.30 -3.52 -8.66
N ALA A 64 13.05 -2.25 -8.28
CA ALA A 64 13.24 -1.83 -6.89
C ALA A 64 12.15 -2.37 -5.98
N ALA A 65 10.91 -2.44 -6.43
CA ALA A 65 9.81 -2.99 -5.64
C ALA A 65 10.07 -4.46 -5.28
N GLU A 66 10.45 -5.25 -6.27
CA GLU A 66 10.73 -6.68 -6.10
C GLU A 66 11.89 -6.92 -5.14
N ARG A 67 12.98 -6.13 -5.26
CA ARG A 67 14.11 -6.22 -4.32
C ARG A 67 13.72 -5.83 -2.91
N GLN A 68 12.95 -4.74 -2.73
CA GLN A 68 12.46 -4.31 -1.42
C GLN A 68 11.58 -5.38 -0.76
N ILE A 69 10.68 -6.01 -1.51
CA ILE A 69 9.83 -7.12 -1.04
C ILE A 69 10.69 -8.33 -0.65
N ALA A 70 11.69 -8.67 -1.48
CA ALA A 70 12.62 -9.76 -1.20
C ALA A 70 13.44 -9.51 0.06
N ASP A 71 13.94 -8.29 0.28
CA ASP A 71 14.69 -7.90 1.47
C ASP A 71 13.86 -8.03 2.75
N LEU A 72 12.61 -7.54 2.72
CA LEU A 72 11.68 -7.65 3.85
C LEU A 72 11.39 -9.11 4.18
N ALA A 73 11.13 -9.94 3.17
CA ALA A 73 10.90 -11.36 3.35
C ALA A 73 12.15 -12.10 3.87
N ALA A 74 13.34 -11.73 3.40
CA ALA A 74 14.61 -12.30 3.87
C ALA A 74 14.89 -11.99 5.36
N LEU A 75 14.39 -10.86 5.86
CA LEU A 75 14.41 -10.52 7.27
C LEU A 75 13.36 -11.26 8.11
N GLY A 76 12.53 -12.09 7.49
CA GLY A 76 11.48 -12.84 8.17
C GLY A 76 10.20 -12.03 8.40
N LEU A 77 10.01 -10.87 7.77
CA LEU A 77 8.75 -10.15 7.83
C LEU A 77 7.75 -10.82 6.89
N ASP A 78 6.58 -11.11 7.44
CA ASP A 78 5.40 -11.56 6.72
C ASP A 78 4.35 -10.45 6.69
N TRP A 79 3.42 -10.53 5.75
CA TRP A 79 2.31 -9.59 5.65
C TRP A 79 1.01 -10.28 5.26
N ASP A 80 -0.09 -9.67 5.66
CA ASP A 80 -1.43 -10.14 5.34
C ASP A 80 -1.88 -9.55 4.00
N ALA A 81 -2.84 -10.20 3.35
CA ALA A 81 -3.41 -9.68 2.11
C ALA A 81 -4.08 -8.32 2.35
N SER A 82 -3.55 -7.30 1.69
CA SER A 82 -4.08 -5.93 1.80
C SER A 82 -5.48 -5.84 1.19
N PRO A 83 -6.45 -5.18 1.84
CA PRO A 83 -7.75 -4.91 1.23
C PRO A 83 -7.58 -4.17 -0.11
N GLY A 84 -8.10 -4.78 -1.17
CA GLY A 84 -7.98 -4.28 -2.54
C GLY A 84 -6.69 -4.68 -3.27
N ALA A 85 -5.84 -5.50 -2.67
CA ALA A 85 -4.81 -6.21 -3.42
C ALA A 85 -5.46 -7.26 -4.33
N PRO A 86 -4.90 -7.52 -5.51
CA PRO A 86 -5.37 -8.61 -6.37
C PRO A 86 -5.30 -9.95 -5.60
N PRO A 87 -6.30 -10.83 -5.72
CA PRO A 87 -6.31 -12.12 -5.01
C PRO A 87 -5.21 -13.08 -5.49
N GLU A 88 -4.72 -12.89 -6.70
CA GLU A 88 -3.68 -13.72 -7.29
C GLU A 88 -2.81 -12.90 -8.26
N ARG A 89 -1.64 -13.42 -8.49
CA ARG A 89 -0.56 -12.95 -9.35
C ARG A 89 -1.01 -12.82 -10.81
N VAL A 90 -0.56 -11.77 -11.48
CA VAL A 90 -0.53 -11.72 -12.94
C VAL A 90 0.56 -12.69 -13.41
N GLU A 91 0.18 -13.74 -14.13
CA GLU A 91 1.09 -14.71 -14.74
C GLU A 91 2.09 -13.99 -15.66
N GLY A 92 3.37 -14.16 -15.43
CA GLY A 92 4.42 -13.65 -16.32
C GLY A 92 5.75 -13.23 -15.70
N SER A 93 5.95 -13.32 -14.38
CA SER A 93 7.22 -12.98 -13.73
C SER A 93 7.85 -14.20 -13.07
N GLU A 94 8.92 -14.71 -13.67
CA GLU A 94 9.60 -15.97 -13.31
C GLU A 94 10.48 -15.95 -12.05
N SER A 95 10.42 -14.93 -11.17
CA SER A 95 11.47 -14.82 -10.15
C SER A 95 11.09 -14.60 -8.70
N THR A 96 9.79 -14.62 -8.29
CA THR A 96 9.49 -14.51 -6.85
C THR A 96 8.19 -15.24 -6.48
N GLU A 97 8.18 -16.57 -6.63
CA GLU A 97 7.02 -17.40 -6.25
C GLU A 97 6.60 -17.15 -4.80
N GLY A 98 5.39 -16.68 -4.60
CA GLY A 98 4.71 -16.61 -3.29
C GLY A 98 4.93 -15.35 -2.45
N LYS A 99 5.92 -14.50 -2.72
CA LYS A 99 6.26 -13.35 -1.86
C LYS A 99 5.48 -12.06 -2.16
N GLU A 100 4.93 -11.93 -3.36
CA GLU A 100 4.15 -10.74 -3.76
C GLU A 100 2.65 -10.88 -3.46
N ALA A 101 2.21 -12.07 -3.07
CA ALA A 101 0.81 -12.29 -2.73
C ALA A 101 0.38 -11.35 -1.58
N GLY A 102 -0.74 -10.66 -1.77
CA GLY A 102 -1.27 -9.75 -0.76
C GLY A 102 -0.65 -8.35 -0.73
N VAL A 103 0.38 -8.07 -1.53
CA VAL A 103 0.95 -6.72 -1.65
C VAL A 103 0.03 -5.82 -2.47
N LEU A 104 -0.24 -4.62 -1.97
CA LEU A 104 -1.01 -3.62 -2.68
C LEU A 104 -0.06 -2.65 -3.42
N TYR A 105 -0.20 -2.55 -4.72
CA TYR A 105 0.47 -1.51 -5.53
C TYR A 105 -0.47 -0.31 -5.71
N GLN A 106 0.00 0.89 -5.44
CA GLN A 106 -0.81 2.11 -5.57
C GLN A 106 -1.27 2.36 -7.01
N SER A 107 -0.43 2.06 -7.99
CA SER A 107 -0.74 2.20 -9.43
C SER A 107 -1.99 1.40 -9.85
N THR A 108 -2.29 0.31 -9.17
CA THR A 108 -3.50 -0.49 -9.46
C THR A 108 -4.79 0.17 -8.96
N ARG A 109 -4.70 1.30 -8.25
CA ARG A 109 -5.81 1.98 -7.60
C ARG A 109 -6.16 3.34 -8.20
N LEU A 110 -5.60 3.70 -9.36
CA LEU A 110 -5.79 5.02 -9.97
C LEU A 110 -7.27 5.38 -10.15
N ALA A 111 -8.09 4.46 -10.65
CA ALA A 111 -9.53 4.70 -10.82
C ALA A 111 -10.25 5.05 -9.49
N ALA A 112 -9.86 4.41 -8.38
CA ALA A 112 -10.42 4.73 -7.07
C ALA A 112 -9.97 6.12 -6.59
N TYR A 113 -8.74 6.53 -6.89
CA TYR A 113 -8.25 7.88 -6.55
C TYR A 113 -8.93 8.96 -7.39
N GLU A 114 -9.12 8.73 -8.70
CA GLU A 114 -9.86 9.63 -9.59
C GLU A 114 -11.29 9.83 -9.11
N GLN A 115 -11.97 8.75 -8.74
CA GLN A 115 -13.31 8.82 -8.18
C GLN A 115 -13.37 9.62 -6.88
N ALA A 116 -12.42 9.42 -5.97
CA ALA A 116 -12.35 10.17 -4.73
C ALA A 116 -12.08 11.67 -4.97
N VAL A 117 -11.19 12.00 -5.91
CA VAL A 117 -10.92 13.40 -6.28
C VAL A 117 -12.14 14.05 -6.92
N ALA A 118 -12.89 13.32 -7.77
CA ALA A 118 -14.12 13.83 -8.34
C ALA A 118 -15.16 14.18 -7.25
N GLN A 119 -15.36 13.31 -6.27
CA GLN A 119 -16.25 13.58 -5.14
C GLN A 119 -15.83 14.82 -4.33
N LEU A 120 -14.51 14.98 -4.08
CA LEU A 120 -13.99 16.16 -3.40
C LEU A 120 -14.21 17.44 -4.19
N ARG A 121 -14.08 17.40 -5.54
CA ARG A 121 -14.36 18.53 -6.42
C ARG A 121 -15.85 18.92 -6.38
N GLU A 122 -16.73 17.95 -6.45
CA GLU A 122 -18.20 18.17 -6.33
C GLU A 122 -18.56 18.79 -4.99
N ALA A 123 -17.86 18.43 -3.92
CA ALA A 123 -18.03 18.99 -2.58
C ALA A 123 -17.34 20.35 -2.38
N ASN A 124 -16.66 20.92 -3.40
CA ASN A 124 -15.87 22.14 -3.32
C ASN A 124 -14.76 22.09 -2.23
N LEU A 125 -14.17 20.93 -2.02
CA LEU A 125 -13.09 20.70 -1.06
C LEU A 125 -11.69 20.65 -1.72
N VAL A 126 -11.61 20.98 -3.01
CA VAL A 126 -10.36 21.01 -3.78
C VAL A 126 -10.15 22.40 -4.34
N TYR A 127 -8.91 22.86 -4.31
CA TYR A 127 -8.48 24.11 -4.96
C TYR A 127 -7.26 23.86 -5.85
N GLU A 128 -7.08 24.69 -6.86
CA GLU A 128 -5.89 24.64 -7.72
C GLU A 128 -4.71 25.28 -7.01
N CYS A 129 -3.54 24.62 -7.05
CA CYS A 129 -2.29 25.13 -6.51
C CYS A 129 -1.28 25.30 -7.64
N PHE A 130 -0.66 26.49 -7.71
CA PHE A 130 0.31 26.87 -8.74
C PHE A 130 1.72 27.10 -8.17
N CYS A 131 2.02 26.53 -7.00
CA CYS A 131 3.33 26.63 -6.34
C CYS A 131 4.44 25.76 -6.96
#